data_f0ae607e2b300ef4eba17a869fc1278c
#
_entry.id   f0ae607e2b300ef4eba17a869fc1278c
#
_cell.length_a   1.000
_cell.length_b   1.000
_cell.length_c   1.000
_cell.angle_alpha   90.00
_cell.angle_beta   90.00
_cell.angle_gamma   90.00
#
_symmetry.space_group_name_H-M   'P 1'
#
loop_
_entity.id
_entity.type
_entity.pdbx_description
1 polymer ?
#
loop_
_entity_poly.entity_id
_entity_poly.type
_entity_poly.pdbx_seq_one_letter_code
_entity_poly.pdbx_strand_id
1 'polypeptide(L)'
;MEYKKMLRALSDVEEQRNISEAVILEALNEAVAKAYKKDAELQDIDVVAELNEKKKKFDLYQNYLVLESDDDVQDDELEIGLEEARAIDPTAEVGGKIRRPIEEVELSRAAVSIAKNVIRQKIREAEKSAVYDEYKDKIDEMFIGVVESVKDKFALINLGKSVALMPHSAQIPGEVLREGDKTRVVITAVNKDTKGSQVLVSRADAMLVKRLFEKEVPEIYNGIVEIKAIARDAGDRTKMAVLSHNPDIDPIGACIGPRGNRVQNIIDELNGEKIDIFEYSNDVSVLVKNAL
;
A
#
# COMPACT_ATOMS: atom_id res chain seq x y z
N MET A 1 13.42 -28.50 -9.06
CA MET A 1 12.91 -28.22 -7.68
C MET A 1 11.76 -29.17 -7.41
N GLU A 2 11.76 -29.90 -6.26
CA GLU A 2 10.69 -30.86 -6.01
C GLU A 2 9.33 -30.16 -5.83
N TYR A 3 8.34 -30.51 -6.63
CA TYR A 3 6.99 -29.97 -6.67
C TYR A 3 6.36 -29.82 -5.27
N LYS A 4 6.50 -30.83 -4.39
CA LYS A 4 6.01 -30.78 -3.01
C LYS A 4 6.66 -29.69 -2.15
N LYS A 5 7.95 -29.42 -2.34
CA LYS A 5 8.65 -28.34 -1.60
C LYS A 5 8.20 -26.98 -2.10
N MET A 6 7.90 -26.88 -3.39
CA MET A 6 7.38 -25.66 -3.99
C MET A 6 5.97 -25.36 -3.48
N LEU A 7 5.03 -26.32 -3.49
CA LEU A 7 3.67 -26.11 -2.95
C LEU A 7 3.67 -25.73 -1.46
N ARG A 8 4.51 -26.35 -0.65
CA ARG A 8 4.63 -25.97 0.77
C ARG A 8 5.13 -24.53 0.92
N ALA A 9 6.15 -24.15 0.15
CA ALA A 9 6.64 -22.77 0.17
C ALA A 9 5.58 -21.76 -0.29
N LEU A 10 4.67 -22.16 -1.20
CA LEU A 10 3.54 -21.33 -1.64
C LEU A 10 2.51 -21.15 -0.51
N SER A 11 2.11 -22.24 0.16
CA SER A 11 1.19 -22.19 1.29
C SER A 11 1.75 -21.37 2.46
N ASP A 12 3.06 -21.51 2.76
CA ASP A 12 3.73 -20.73 3.78
C ASP A 12 3.73 -19.21 3.44
N VAL A 13 3.87 -18.85 2.17
CA VAL A 13 3.82 -17.45 1.72
C VAL A 13 2.39 -16.90 1.78
N GLU A 14 1.38 -17.69 1.41
CA GLU A 14 -0.02 -17.31 1.52
C GLU A 14 -0.41 -17.00 2.97
N GLU A 15 -0.11 -17.91 3.91
CA GLU A 15 -0.42 -17.74 5.33
C GLU A 15 0.35 -16.59 5.98
N GLN A 16 1.64 -16.43 5.67
CA GLN A 16 2.49 -15.43 6.33
C GLN A 16 2.36 -14.02 5.73
N ARG A 17 1.98 -13.91 4.45
CA ARG A 17 2.04 -12.65 3.71
C ARG A 17 0.70 -12.18 3.14
N ASN A 18 -0.37 -12.94 3.36
CA ASN A 18 -1.73 -12.64 2.90
C ASN A 18 -1.83 -12.36 1.38
N ILE A 19 -1.09 -13.14 0.58
CA ILE A 19 -1.07 -13.07 -0.88
C ILE A 19 -1.82 -14.30 -1.41
N SER A 20 -2.79 -14.12 -2.32
CA SER A 20 -3.57 -15.23 -2.85
C SER A 20 -2.72 -16.22 -3.65
N GLU A 21 -3.04 -17.49 -3.58
CA GLU A 21 -2.39 -18.57 -4.33
C GLU A 21 -2.35 -18.27 -5.84
N ALA A 22 -3.42 -17.69 -6.39
CA ALA A 22 -3.49 -17.31 -7.81
C ALA A 22 -2.37 -16.34 -8.22
N VAL A 23 -2.08 -15.31 -7.41
CA VAL A 23 -1.00 -14.34 -7.68
C VAL A 23 0.37 -15.01 -7.64
N ILE A 24 0.55 -15.97 -6.73
CA ILE A 24 1.82 -16.69 -6.60
C ILE A 24 2.02 -17.66 -7.77
N LEU A 25 0.96 -18.33 -8.23
CA LEU A 25 1.00 -19.19 -9.42
C LEU A 25 1.30 -18.39 -10.68
N GLU A 26 0.67 -17.23 -10.86
CA GLU A 26 0.97 -16.32 -11.98
C GLU A 26 2.43 -15.87 -11.95
N ALA A 27 2.95 -15.49 -10.79
CA ALA A 27 4.36 -15.12 -10.61
C ALA A 27 5.32 -16.27 -10.96
N LEU A 28 4.96 -17.51 -10.62
CA LEU A 28 5.73 -18.70 -10.96
C LEU A 28 5.73 -18.95 -12.47
N ASN A 29 4.59 -18.90 -13.11
CA ASN A 29 4.45 -19.10 -14.55
C ASN A 29 5.28 -18.06 -15.31
N GLU A 30 5.17 -16.77 -14.96
CA GLU A 30 5.97 -15.70 -15.54
C GLU A 30 7.48 -15.90 -15.30
N ALA A 31 7.85 -16.32 -14.10
CA ALA A 31 9.24 -16.55 -13.74
C ALA A 31 9.87 -17.68 -14.56
N VAL A 32 9.13 -18.78 -14.77
CA VAL A 32 9.59 -19.93 -15.57
C VAL A 32 9.70 -19.55 -17.05
N ALA A 33 8.72 -18.83 -17.59
CA ALA A 33 8.75 -18.32 -18.97
C ALA A 33 9.96 -17.41 -19.22
N LYS A 34 10.21 -16.44 -18.34
CA LYS A 34 11.39 -15.56 -18.42
C LYS A 34 12.71 -16.31 -18.30
N ALA A 35 12.75 -17.30 -17.42
CA ALA A 35 13.93 -18.13 -17.23
C ALA A 35 14.25 -18.93 -18.51
N TYR A 36 13.25 -19.51 -19.15
CA TYR A 36 13.38 -20.23 -20.40
C TYR A 36 13.87 -19.31 -21.52
N LYS A 37 13.22 -18.17 -21.75
CA LYS A 37 13.60 -17.19 -22.76
C LYS A 37 15.08 -16.79 -22.67
N LYS A 38 15.57 -16.59 -21.47
CA LYS A 38 16.98 -16.24 -21.27
C LYS A 38 17.93 -17.40 -21.49
N ASP A 39 17.52 -18.61 -21.13
CA ASP A 39 18.35 -19.82 -21.27
C ASP A 39 18.48 -20.23 -22.72
N ALA A 40 17.41 -20.06 -23.52
CA ALA A 40 17.36 -20.29 -24.94
C ALA A 40 17.96 -19.14 -25.79
N GLU A 41 18.37 -18.02 -25.16
CA GLU A 41 18.83 -16.78 -25.85
C GLU A 41 17.78 -16.15 -26.77
N LEU A 42 16.51 -16.52 -26.62
CA LEU A 42 15.37 -16.08 -27.43
C LEU A 42 14.57 -14.99 -26.68
N GLN A 43 15.03 -13.75 -26.73
CA GLN A 43 14.40 -12.65 -25.94
C GLN A 43 13.05 -12.20 -26.49
N ASP A 44 12.83 -12.30 -27.78
CA ASP A 44 11.66 -11.72 -28.47
C ASP A 44 10.48 -12.68 -28.60
N ILE A 45 10.65 -13.98 -28.34
CA ILE A 45 9.56 -14.96 -28.40
C ILE A 45 8.52 -14.76 -27.28
N ASP A 46 7.27 -15.04 -27.58
CA ASP A 46 6.16 -15.01 -26.60
C ASP A 46 5.97 -16.42 -25.99
N VAL A 47 6.52 -16.61 -24.78
CA VAL A 47 6.46 -17.90 -24.06
C VAL A 47 5.55 -17.79 -22.85
N VAL A 48 4.70 -18.79 -22.70
CA VAL A 48 3.82 -18.97 -21.54
C VAL A 48 4.17 -20.28 -20.84
N ALA A 49 4.31 -20.23 -19.52
CA ALA A 49 4.46 -21.41 -18.69
C ALA A 49 3.16 -21.64 -17.90
N GLU A 50 2.74 -22.88 -17.81
CA GLU A 50 1.56 -23.28 -17.04
C GLU A 50 1.93 -24.44 -16.10
N LEU A 51 1.56 -24.31 -14.81
CA LEU A 51 1.78 -25.36 -13.84
C LEU A 51 0.81 -26.53 -14.10
N ASN A 52 1.34 -27.67 -14.47
CA ASN A 52 0.57 -28.90 -14.63
C ASN A 52 0.59 -29.71 -13.34
N GLU A 53 -0.47 -29.62 -12.56
CA GLU A 53 -0.59 -30.32 -11.27
C GLU A 53 -0.55 -31.85 -11.41
N LYS A 54 -1.12 -32.40 -12.50
CA LYS A 54 -1.15 -33.85 -12.74
C LYS A 54 0.25 -34.39 -13.03
N LYS A 55 1.01 -33.71 -13.85
CA LYS A 55 2.39 -34.07 -14.21
C LYS A 55 3.41 -33.56 -13.17
N LYS A 56 3.01 -32.67 -12.26
CA LYS A 56 3.87 -32.03 -11.25
C LYS A 56 5.07 -31.30 -11.86
N LYS A 57 4.85 -30.68 -13.02
CA LYS A 57 5.85 -29.92 -13.77
C LYS A 57 5.21 -28.72 -14.47
N PHE A 58 6.04 -27.82 -14.99
CA PHE A 58 5.59 -26.75 -15.86
C PHE A 58 5.54 -27.26 -17.28
N ASP A 59 4.42 -27.09 -17.96
CA ASP A 59 4.31 -27.21 -19.40
C ASP A 59 4.58 -25.81 -19.98
N LEU A 60 5.46 -25.75 -20.98
CA LEU A 60 5.85 -24.50 -21.66
C LEU A 60 5.20 -24.48 -23.05
N TYR A 61 4.71 -23.30 -23.42
CA TYR A 61 4.10 -23.04 -24.71
C TYR A 61 4.70 -21.79 -25.32
N GLN A 62 4.92 -21.83 -26.63
CA GLN A 62 5.26 -20.65 -27.41
C GLN A 62 4.03 -20.18 -28.18
N ASN A 63 3.76 -18.89 -28.13
CA ASN A 63 2.69 -18.27 -28.92
C ASN A 63 3.27 -17.73 -30.21
N TYR A 64 2.62 -18.06 -31.34
CA TYR A 64 2.92 -17.57 -32.67
C TYR A 64 1.79 -16.65 -33.13
N LEU A 65 2.14 -15.57 -33.83
CA LEU A 65 1.19 -14.73 -34.53
C LEU A 65 0.73 -15.40 -35.82
N VAL A 66 -0.58 -15.51 -36.04
CA VAL A 66 -1.13 -16.12 -37.25
C VAL A 66 -1.21 -15.09 -38.36
N LEU A 67 -0.52 -15.32 -39.47
CA LEU A 67 -0.55 -14.51 -40.68
C LEU A 67 -1.44 -15.16 -41.76
N GLU A 68 -1.78 -14.39 -42.80
CA GLU A 68 -2.73 -14.82 -43.82
C GLU A 68 -2.18 -15.99 -44.64
N SER A 69 -0.88 -16.01 -44.90
CA SER A 69 -0.21 -17.02 -45.75
C SER A 69 1.19 -17.32 -45.18
N ASP A 70 1.75 -18.49 -45.53
CA ASP A 70 3.12 -18.85 -45.18
C ASP A 70 4.15 -17.95 -45.90
N ASP A 71 3.79 -17.35 -47.02
CA ASP A 71 4.64 -16.41 -47.76
C ASP A 71 4.79 -15.06 -47.00
N ASP A 72 3.87 -14.73 -46.08
CA ASP A 72 3.91 -13.52 -45.28
C ASP A 72 4.77 -13.67 -44.02
N VAL A 73 5.16 -14.89 -43.66
CA VAL A 73 6.00 -15.20 -42.51
C VAL A 73 7.40 -14.65 -42.74
N GLN A 74 7.82 -13.68 -41.91
CA GLN A 74 9.16 -13.10 -41.95
C GLN A 74 10.09 -13.70 -40.89
N ASP A 75 9.52 -14.16 -39.80
CA ASP A 75 10.21 -14.78 -38.67
C ASP A 75 9.45 -16.01 -38.22
N ASP A 76 9.97 -17.18 -38.59
CA ASP A 76 9.40 -18.50 -38.26
C ASP A 76 9.47 -18.86 -36.76
N GLU A 77 10.19 -18.07 -35.96
CA GLU A 77 10.17 -18.17 -34.49
C GLU A 77 9.01 -17.38 -33.86
N LEU A 78 8.43 -16.39 -34.55
CA LEU A 78 7.38 -15.52 -34.02
C LEU A 78 6.03 -15.68 -34.73
N GLU A 79 6.04 -16.12 -35.97
CA GLU A 79 4.93 -16.07 -36.90
C GLU A 79 4.63 -17.44 -37.50
N ILE A 80 3.38 -17.64 -37.92
CA ILE A 80 2.91 -18.88 -38.53
C ILE A 80 1.82 -18.58 -39.55
N GLY A 81 1.82 -19.26 -40.70
CA GLY A 81 0.76 -19.13 -41.67
C GLY A 81 -0.56 -19.77 -41.23
N LEU A 82 -1.66 -19.28 -41.77
CA LEU A 82 -3.03 -19.69 -41.38
C LEU A 82 -3.27 -21.20 -41.64
N GLU A 83 -2.74 -21.77 -42.71
CA GLU A 83 -2.93 -23.21 -43.01
C GLU A 83 -2.28 -24.10 -41.95
N GLU A 84 -1.04 -23.76 -41.56
CA GLU A 84 -0.34 -24.48 -40.52
C GLU A 84 -0.96 -24.26 -39.14
N ALA A 85 -1.41 -23.02 -38.85
CA ALA A 85 -2.12 -22.68 -37.61
C ALA A 85 -3.42 -23.50 -37.46
N ARG A 86 -4.19 -23.66 -38.56
CA ARG A 86 -5.44 -24.44 -38.54
C ARG A 86 -5.20 -25.96 -38.45
N ALA A 87 -4.05 -26.44 -38.80
CA ALA A 87 -3.68 -27.85 -38.57
C ALA A 87 -3.50 -28.13 -37.06
N ILE A 88 -3.14 -27.10 -36.26
CA ILE A 88 -2.98 -27.20 -34.82
C ILE A 88 -4.31 -26.89 -34.11
N ASP A 89 -4.97 -25.81 -34.48
CA ASP A 89 -6.28 -25.41 -33.98
C ASP A 89 -7.20 -24.98 -35.14
N PRO A 90 -8.24 -25.79 -35.46
CA PRO A 90 -9.16 -25.49 -36.57
C PRO A 90 -9.89 -24.12 -36.43
N THR A 91 -9.88 -23.51 -35.26
CA THR A 91 -10.51 -22.22 -35.00
C THR A 91 -9.57 -21.02 -35.18
N ALA A 92 -8.33 -21.25 -35.60
CA ALA A 92 -7.32 -20.22 -35.81
C ALA A 92 -7.76 -19.17 -36.85
N GLU A 93 -7.59 -17.91 -36.51
CA GLU A 93 -7.90 -16.76 -37.37
C GLU A 93 -6.66 -15.88 -37.55
N VAL A 94 -6.61 -15.18 -38.68
CA VAL A 94 -5.51 -14.23 -38.98
C VAL A 94 -5.46 -13.13 -37.92
N GLY A 95 -4.28 -12.79 -37.43
CA GLY A 95 -4.05 -11.85 -36.33
C GLY A 95 -4.26 -12.46 -34.95
N GLY A 96 -4.74 -13.70 -34.86
CA GLY A 96 -4.82 -14.46 -33.62
C GLY A 96 -3.48 -15.01 -33.18
N LYS A 97 -3.44 -15.67 -32.00
CA LYS A 97 -2.26 -16.38 -31.51
C LYS A 97 -2.54 -17.86 -31.41
N ILE A 98 -1.59 -18.68 -31.89
CA ILE A 98 -1.61 -20.12 -31.75
C ILE A 98 -0.53 -20.59 -30.78
N ARG A 99 -0.85 -21.60 -29.95
CA ARG A 99 0.08 -22.13 -28.95
C ARG A 99 0.68 -23.45 -29.43
N ARG A 100 2.01 -23.51 -29.40
CA ARG A 100 2.75 -24.77 -29.60
C ARG A 100 3.42 -25.20 -28.30
N PRO A 101 3.30 -26.47 -27.89
CA PRO A 101 4.05 -27.00 -26.78
C PRO A 101 5.55 -27.01 -27.08
N ILE A 102 6.34 -26.54 -26.12
CA ILE A 102 7.79 -26.62 -26.15
C ILE A 102 8.18 -27.97 -25.52
N GLU A 103 9.03 -28.74 -26.18
CA GLU A 103 9.53 -29.99 -25.63
C GLU A 103 10.29 -29.77 -24.32
N GLU A 104 10.36 -30.82 -23.48
CA GLU A 104 10.96 -30.74 -22.14
C GLU A 104 12.38 -30.14 -22.17
N VAL A 105 12.54 -29.01 -21.48
CA VAL A 105 13.81 -28.34 -21.28
C VAL A 105 14.18 -28.36 -19.81
N GLU A 106 15.36 -28.85 -19.47
CA GLU A 106 15.93 -28.66 -18.15
C GLU A 106 16.46 -27.24 -18.02
N LEU A 107 15.84 -26.44 -17.14
CA LEU A 107 16.29 -25.07 -16.87
C LEU A 107 17.67 -25.06 -16.21
N SER A 108 18.57 -24.25 -16.72
CA SER A 108 19.91 -24.04 -16.15
C SER A 108 19.85 -23.45 -14.74
N ARG A 109 20.95 -23.53 -13.99
CA ARG A 109 21.05 -22.90 -12.67
C ARG A 109 20.85 -21.37 -12.73
N ALA A 110 21.29 -20.75 -13.81
CA ALA A 110 21.11 -19.33 -14.06
C ALA A 110 19.62 -18.98 -14.23
N ALA A 111 18.90 -19.76 -15.05
CA ALA A 111 17.46 -19.64 -15.24
C ALA A 111 16.67 -19.78 -13.93
N VAL A 112 17.02 -20.76 -13.09
CA VAL A 112 16.40 -20.92 -11.77
C VAL A 112 16.64 -19.70 -10.86
N SER A 113 17.81 -19.06 -10.95
CA SER A 113 18.10 -17.83 -10.18
C SER A 113 17.23 -16.65 -10.64
N ILE A 114 17.01 -16.52 -11.96
CA ILE A 114 16.12 -15.51 -12.54
C ILE A 114 14.70 -15.73 -12.05
N ALA A 115 14.19 -16.97 -12.15
CA ALA A 115 12.87 -17.32 -11.67
C ALA A 115 12.67 -16.90 -10.19
N LYS A 116 13.64 -17.21 -9.33
CA LYS A 116 13.60 -16.78 -7.93
C LYS A 116 13.51 -15.26 -7.76
N ASN A 117 14.21 -14.48 -8.57
CA ASN A 117 14.18 -13.01 -8.49
C ASN A 117 12.84 -12.46 -8.96
N VAL A 118 12.27 -13.00 -10.05
CA VAL A 118 10.93 -12.61 -10.56
C VAL A 118 9.86 -12.91 -9.51
N ILE A 119 9.88 -14.10 -8.91
CA ILE A 119 8.94 -14.47 -7.85
C ILE A 119 9.04 -13.48 -6.66
N ARG A 120 10.26 -13.20 -6.19
CA ARG A 120 10.46 -12.23 -5.09
C ARG A 120 9.95 -10.84 -5.44
N GLN A 121 10.12 -10.41 -6.69
CA GLN A 121 9.61 -9.13 -7.16
C GLN A 121 8.09 -9.09 -7.14
N LYS A 122 7.44 -10.11 -7.71
CA LYS A 122 5.96 -10.21 -7.74
C LYS A 122 5.35 -10.29 -6.34
N ILE A 123 5.95 -11.05 -5.45
CA ILE A 123 5.52 -11.10 -4.04
C ILE A 123 5.61 -9.70 -3.42
N ARG A 124 6.70 -8.96 -3.61
CA ARG A 124 6.82 -7.59 -3.09
C ARG A 124 5.80 -6.63 -3.71
N GLU A 125 5.50 -6.77 -5.00
CA GLU A 125 4.48 -5.97 -5.68
C GLU A 125 3.08 -6.25 -5.12
N ALA A 126 2.76 -7.51 -4.88
CA ALA A 126 1.49 -7.94 -4.27
C ALA A 126 1.37 -7.44 -2.81
N GLU A 127 2.43 -7.57 -1.99
CA GLU A 127 2.48 -7.00 -0.63
C GLU A 127 2.25 -5.49 -0.65
N LYS A 128 2.88 -4.79 -1.57
CA LYS A 128 2.70 -3.34 -1.74
C LYS A 128 1.27 -2.98 -2.13
N SER A 129 0.68 -3.72 -3.06
CA SER A 129 -0.71 -3.48 -3.45
C SER A 129 -1.66 -3.71 -2.28
N ALA A 130 -1.47 -4.77 -1.51
CA ALA A 130 -2.29 -5.08 -0.32
C ALA A 130 -2.18 -3.98 0.75
N VAL A 131 -0.98 -3.47 1.02
CA VAL A 131 -0.78 -2.34 1.95
C VAL A 131 -1.46 -1.07 1.42
N TYR A 132 -1.29 -0.76 0.14
CA TYR A 132 -1.95 0.40 -0.47
C TYR A 132 -3.48 0.31 -0.35
N ASP A 133 -4.06 -0.83 -0.70
CA ASP A 133 -5.51 -1.05 -0.65
C ASP A 133 -6.05 -1.01 0.78
N GLU A 134 -5.29 -1.46 1.77
CA GLU A 134 -5.65 -1.40 3.19
C GLU A 134 -5.71 0.04 3.73
N TYR A 135 -4.80 0.93 3.27
CA TYR A 135 -4.61 2.25 3.89
C TYR A 135 -5.02 3.44 3.02
N LYS A 136 -5.26 3.28 1.70
CA LYS A 136 -5.59 4.39 0.78
C LYS A 136 -6.80 5.23 1.20
N ASP A 137 -7.81 4.59 1.77
CA ASP A 137 -9.06 5.25 2.21
C ASP A 137 -8.99 5.71 3.68
N LYS A 138 -7.84 5.53 4.34
CA LYS A 138 -7.61 5.88 5.76
C LYS A 138 -6.71 7.10 5.92
N ILE A 139 -6.56 7.90 4.87
CA ILE A 139 -5.88 9.20 4.98
C ILE A 139 -6.67 10.08 5.96
N ASP A 140 -5.96 10.87 6.77
CA ASP A 140 -6.51 11.69 7.86
C ASP A 140 -7.09 10.89 9.03
N GLU A 141 -7.04 9.58 9.05
CA GLU A 141 -7.42 8.79 10.21
C GLU A 141 -6.26 8.63 11.21
N MET A 142 -6.63 8.57 12.49
CA MET A 142 -5.68 8.38 13.59
C MET A 142 -5.50 6.92 13.93
N PHE A 143 -4.25 6.49 14.01
CA PHE A 143 -3.84 5.14 14.41
C PHE A 143 -2.98 5.16 15.67
N ILE A 144 -3.04 4.08 16.44
CA ILE A 144 -2.07 3.80 17.49
C ILE A 144 -1.03 2.86 16.89
N GLY A 145 0.21 3.33 16.80
CA GLY A 145 1.34 2.54 16.35
C GLY A 145 2.36 2.32 17.47
N VAL A 146 3.27 1.39 17.23
CA VAL A 146 4.43 1.15 18.09
C VAL A 146 5.68 1.67 17.39
N VAL A 147 6.49 2.46 18.07
CA VAL A 147 7.77 2.95 17.55
C VAL A 147 8.70 1.75 17.35
N GLU A 148 9.03 1.43 16.11
CA GLU A 148 9.89 0.29 15.76
C GLU A 148 11.36 0.68 15.75
N SER A 149 11.67 1.87 15.20
CA SER A 149 13.02 2.43 15.24
C SER A 149 13.00 3.94 15.09
N VAL A 150 13.99 4.59 15.68
CA VAL A 150 14.21 6.04 15.56
C VAL A 150 15.58 6.29 14.93
N LYS A 151 15.61 7.11 13.88
CA LYS A 151 16.81 7.55 13.14
C LYS A 151 16.84 9.08 13.09
N ASP A 152 17.97 9.67 12.76
CA ASP A 152 18.15 11.13 12.71
C ASP A 152 17.14 11.83 11.80
N LYS A 153 16.74 11.20 10.70
CA LYS A 153 15.87 11.80 9.67
C LYS A 153 14.42 11.33 9.70
N PHE A 154 14.14 10.22 10.37
CA PHE A 154 12.79 9.63 10.42
C PHE A 154 12.64 8.64 11.58
N ALA A 155 11.41 8.36 11.94
CA ALA A 155 11.04 7.21 12.77
C ALA A 155 10.20 6.22 11.96
N LEU A 156 10.30 4.94 12.30
CA LEU A 156 9.44 3.88 11.78
C LEU A 156 8.40 3.52 12.84
N ILE A 157 7.14 3.53 12.40
CA ILE A 157 5.99 3.27 13.27
C ILE A 157 5.26 2.04 12.76
N ASN A 158 5.22 0.99 13.56
CA ASN A 158 4.51 -0.24 13.25
C ASN A 158 3.01 -0.05 13.52
N LEU A 159 2.19 -0.12 12.47
CA LEU A 159 0.73 0.00 12.53
C LEU A 159 0.03 -1.37 12.60
N GLY A 160 0.77 -2.45 12.83
CA GLY A 160 0.30 -3.83 12.86
C GLY A 160 0.48 -4.53 11.52
N LYS A 161 -0.26 -4.15 10.48
CA LYS A 161 -0.14 -4.76 9.15
C LYS A 161 0.97 -4.17 8.27
N SER A 162 1.44 -2.97 8.59
CA SER A 162 2.49 -2.28 7.84
C SER A 162 3.33 -1.39 8.75
N VAL A 163 4.55 -1.11 8.31
CA VAL A 163 5.45 -0.15 8.95
C VAL A 163 5.35 1.18 8.21
N ALA A 164 4.90 2.21 8.91
CA ALA A 164 4.78 3.57 8.39
C ALA A 164 6.06 4.37 8.63
N LEU A 165 6.34 5.31 7.75
CA LEU A 165 7.44 6.27 7.87
C LEU A 165 6.93 7.59 8.44
N MET A 166 7.57 8.09 9.49
CA MET A 166 7.35 9.41 10.06
C MET A 166 8.63 10.24 9.88
N PRO A 167 8.71 11.12 8.87
CA PRO A 167 9.86 12.01 8.69
C PRO A 167 10.07 12.91 9.90
N HIS A 168 11.29 13.41 10.11
CA HIS A 168 11.58 14.30 11.23
C HIS A 168 10.67 15.56 11.24
N SER A 169 10.35 16.12 10.06
CA SER A 169 9.41 17.24 9.91
C SER A 169 7.96 16.93 10.29
N ALA A 170 7.61 15.65 10.38
CA ALA A 170 6.29 15.17 10.78
C ALA A 170 6.21 14.74 12.27
N GLN A 171 7.31 14.88 13.01
CA GLN A 171 7.38 14.67 14.45
C GLN A 171 7.09 15.99 15.21
N ILE A 172 6.63 15.90 16.44
CA ILE A 172 6.47 17.09 17.30
C ILE A 172 7.87 17.54 17.74
N PRO A 173 8.25 18.80 17.53
CA PRO A 173 9.53 19.32 18.00
C PRO A 173 9.70 19.15 19.51
N GLY A 174 10.86 18.64 19.93
CA GLY A 174 11.16 18.40 21.34
C GLY A 174 10.56 17.13 21.94
N GLU A 175 9.75 16.39 21.20
CA GLU A 175 9.24 15.07 21.62
C GLU A 175 10.33 14.01 21.51
N VAL A 176 10.47 13.17 22.55
CA VAL A 176 11.42 12.07 22.58
C VAL A 176 10.68 10.76 22.33
N LEU A 177 10.81 10.22 21.12
CA LEU A 177 10.28 8.90 20.76
C LEU A 177 11.29 7.83 21.15
N ARG A 178 10.82 6.73 21.77
CA ARG A 178 11.65 5.58 22.13
C ARG A 178 11.11 4.32 21.47
N GLU A 179 12.04 3.43 21.07
CA GLU A 179 11.65 2.12 20.52
C GLU A 179 10.80 1.34 21.54
N GLY A 180 9.69 0.78 21.07
CA GLY A 180 8.70 0.08 21.88
C GLY A 180 7.56 0.93 22.42
N ASP A 181 7.67 2.27 22.41
CA ASP A 181 6.60 3.15 22.88
C ASP A 181 5.39 3.11 21.92
N LYS A 182 4.18 3.19 22.52
CA LYS A 182 2.96 3.37 21.76
C LYS A 182 2.76 4.87 21.51
N THR A 183 2.49 5.23 20.28
CA THR A 183 2.23 6.61 19.88
C THR A 183 1.02 6.71 18.96
N ARG A 184 0.29 7.83 19.04
CA ARG A 184 -0.81 8.14 18.12
C ARG A 184 -0.26 8.93 16.95
N VAL A 185 -0.62 8.51 15.75
CA VAL A 185 -0.20 9.15 14.50
C VAL A 185 -1.39 9.27 13.57
N VAL A 186 -1.37 10.25 12.68
CA VAL A 186 -2.33 10.37 11.59
C VAL A 186 -1.67 9.97 10.28
N ILE A 187 -2.40 9.26 9.42
CA ILE A 187 -1.92 8.93 8.08
C ILE A 187 -2.04 10.17 7.21
N THR A 188 -0.93 10.64 6.64
CA THR A 188 -0.90 11.83 5.79
C THR A 188 -0.85 11.50 4.30
N ALA A 189 -0.27 10.37 3.94
CA ALA A 189 -0.23 9.91 2.55
C ALA A 189 -0.04 8.40 2.47
N VAL A 190 -0.53 7.82 1.38
CA VAL A 190 -0.30 6.42 1.01
C VAL A 190 0.15 6.38 -0.44
N ASN A 191 1.36 5.88 -0.69
CA ASN A 191 2.00 5.88 -2.00
C ASN A 191 2.15 4.46 -2.54
N LYS A 192 1.70 4.20 -3.76
CA LYS A 192 1.74 2.86 -4.38
C LYS A 192 3.15 2.48 -4.83
N ASP A 193 3.87 3.39 -5.47
CA ASP A 193 5.11 3.10 -6.22
C ASP A 193 6.38 3.63 -5.54
N THR A 194 6.51 3.46 -4.23
CA THR A 194 7.72 3.86 -3.50
C THR A 194 8.70 2.72 -3.30
N LYS A 195 10.01 3.06 -3.22
CA LYS A 195 11.06 2.09 -2.84
C LYS A 195 11.10 1.82 -1.32
N GLY A 196 10.50 2.71 -0.52
CA GLY A 196 10.47 2.65 0.94
C GLY A 196 9.09 2.28 1.50
N SER A 197 8.77 2.77 2.69
CA SER A 197 7.44 2.63 3.29
C SER A 197 6.39 3.37 2.46
N GLN A 198 5.26 2.72 2.24
CA GLN A 198 4.15 3.28 1.46
C GLN A 198 3.27 4.23 2.27
N VAL A 199 3.20 4.01 3.57
CA VAL A 199 2.36 4.79 4.49
C VAL A 199 3.22 5.85 5.15
N LEU A 200 2.84 7.11 4.98
CA LEU A 200 3.42 8.24 5.67
C LEU A 200 2.50 8.66 6.82
N VAL A 201 3.08 8.90 7.96
CA VAL A 201 2.35 9.31 9.16
C VAL A 201 2.94 10.57 9.77
N SER A 202 2.12 11.29 10.52
CA SER A 202 2.53 12.52 11.19
C SER A 202 1.96 12.61 12.60
N ARG A 203 2.73 13.24 13.49
CA ARG A 203 2.30 13.78 14.77
C ARG A 203 2.22 15.31 14.76
N ALA A 204 2.84 15.95 13.77
CA ALA A 204 2.84 17.39 13.58
C ALA A 204 1.62 17.92 12.79
N ASP A 205 0.88 17.06 12.13
CA ASP A 205 -0.29 17.45 11.32
C ASP A 205 -1.45 17.92 12.21
N ALA A 206 -2.18 18.94 11.74
CA ALA A 206 -3.37 19.48 12.44
C ALA A 206 -4.50 18.45 12.56
N MET A 207 -4.56 17.48 11.63
CA MET A 207 -5.55 16.41 11.69
C MET A 207 -5.37 15.52 12.93
N LEU A 208 -4.17 15.37 13.46
CA LEU A 208 -3.98 14.67 14.74
C LEU A 208 -4.76 15.34 15.87
N VAL A 209 -4.67 16.66 15.99
CA VAL A 209 -5.42 17.42 17.00
C VAL A 209 -6.92 17.21 16.80
N LYS A 210 -7.41 17.33 15.57
CA LYS A 210 -8.82 17.11 15.24
C LYS A 210 -9.30 15.73 15.69
N ARG A 211 -8.56 14.68 15.36
CA ARG A 211 -8.89 13.29 15.73
C ARG A 211 -8.80 13.03 17.24
N LEU A 212 -7.90 13.71 17.95
CA LEU A 212 -7.84 13.63 19.39
C LEU A 212 -9.07 14.26 20.02
N PHE A 213 -9.53 15.43 19.54
CA PHE A 213 -10.77 16.05 20.02
C PHE A 213 -12.00 15.21 19.69
N GLU A 214 -12.10 14.65 18.48
CA GLU A 214 -13.20 13.73 18.11
C GLU A 214 -13.27 12.52 19.04
N LYS A 215 -12.14 12.04 19.53
CA LYS A 215 -12.08 10.91 20.46
C LYS A 215 -12.43 11.29 21.91
N GLU A 216 -11.95 12.44 22.38
CA GLU A 216 -12.09 12.87 23.79
C GLU A 216 -13.43 13.62 24.06
N VAL A 217 -14.06 14.19 23.01
CA VAL A 217 -15.23 15.05 23.10
C VAL A 217 -16.43 14.40 22.41
N PRO A 218 -17.37 13.80 23.20
CA PRO A 218 -18.54 13.12 22.62
C PRO A 218 -19.43 14.04 21.77
N GLU A 219 -19.49 15.32 22.11
CA GLU A 219 -20.28 16.34 21.39
C GLU A 219 -19.72 16.57 19.97
N ILE A 220 -18.40 16.46 19.78
CA ILE A 220 -17.76 16.51 18.47
C ILE A 220 -17.99 15.20 17.73
N TYR A 221 -17.80 14.06 18.39
CA TYR A 221 -18.03 12.74 17.78
C TYR A 221 -19.46 12.59 17.25
N ASN A 222 -20.45 13.11 17.98
CA ASN A 222 -21.86 13.08 17.60
C ASN A 222 -22.27 14.20 16.61
N GLY A 223 -21.35 15.06 16.19
CA GLY A 223 -21.59 16.15 15.25
C GLY A 223 -22.40 17.32 15.81
N ILE A 224 -22.58 17.42 17.14
CA ILE A 224 -23.26 18.55 17.81
C ILE A 224 -22.34 19.76 17.81
N VAL A 225 -21.08 19.56 18.12
CA VAL A 225 -20.00 20.56 18.01
C VAL A 225 -19.13 20.22 16.80
N GLU A 226 -18.86 21.22 15.99
CA GLU A 226 -18.04 21.08 14.79
C GLU A 226 -16.74 21.89 14.93
N ILE A 227 -15.61 21.28 14.60
CA ILE A 227 -14.33 21.97 14.44
C ILE A 227 -14.28 22.56 13.04
N LYS A 228 -14.40 23.88 12.93
CA LYS A 228 -14.43 24.63 11.67
C LYS A 228 -13.04 24.91 11.10
N ALA A 229 -12.08 25.19 11.95
CA ALA A 229 -10.72 25.49 11.53
C ALA A 229 -9.72 25.12 12.63
N ILE A 230 -8.54 24.71 12.22
CA ILE A 230 -7.38 24.48 13.09
C ILE A 230 -6.16 25.13 12.44
N ALA A 231 -5.42 25.91 13.19
CA ALA A 231 -4.10 26.39 12.84
C ALA A 231 -3.12 25.92 13.91
N ARG A 232 -2.09 25.17 13.50
CA ARG A 232 -1.17 24.48 14.40
C ARG A 232 0.28 24.83 14.10
N ASP A 233 1.00 25.19 15.16
CA ASP A 233 2.46 25.15 15.22
C ASP A 233 2.84 24.03 16.19
N ALA A 234 3.23 22.89 15.60
CA ALA A 234 3.40 21.64 16.36
C ALA A 234 4.48 21.78 17.44
N GLY A 235 4.15 21.40 18.66
CA GLY A 235 5.03 21.50 19.84
C GLY A 235 5.01 22.85 20.55
N ASP A 236 4.39 23.88 19.96
CA ASP A 236 4.21 25.17 20.61
C ASP A 236 2.72 25.45 20.91
N ARG A 237 1.92 25.64 19.85
CA ARG A 237 0.54 26.09 20.02
C ARG A 237 -0.39 25.68 18.89
N THR A 238 -1.60 25.27 19.28
CA THR A 238 -2.74 25.07 18.36
C THR A 238 -3.84 26.08 18.68
N LYS A 239 -4.41 26.70 17.62
CA LYS A 239 -5.64 27.50 17.69
C LYS A 239 -6.76 26.78 16.95
N MET A 240 -7.91 26.61 17.61
CA MET A 240 -9.02 25.85 17.10
C MET A 240 -10.33 26.63 17.20
N ALA A 241 -11.00 26.80 16.05
CA ALA A 241 -12.32 27.42 15.98
C ALA A 241 -13.42 26.37 16.02
N VAL A 242 -14.37 26.48 16.94
CA VAL A 242 -15.46 25.52 17.12
C VAL A 242 -16.83 26.19 16.99
N LEU A 243 -17.81 25.42 16.50
CA LEU A 243 -19.19 25.86 16.32
C LEU A 243 -20.14 24.82 16.93
N SER A 244 -21.13 25.24 17.71
CA SER A 244 -22.22 24.35 18.13
C SER A 244 -23.41 24.46 17.16
N HIS A 245 -23.96 23.34 16.76
CA HIS A 245 -25.25 23.28 16.02
C HIS A 245 -26.46 23.23 16.95
N ASN A 246 -26.23 23.10 18.28
CA ASN A 246 -27.25 23.18 19.30
C ASN A 246 -27.01 24.44 20.17
N PRO A 247 -27.95 25.40 20.19
CA PRO A 247 -27.78 26.64 20.95
C PRO A 247 -27.68 26.44 22.49
N ASP A 248 -28.11 25.29 22.99
CA ASP A 248 -28.05 24.97 24.43
C ASP A 248 -26.68 24.41 24.86
N ILE A 249 -25.77 24.18 23.91
CA ILE A 249 -24.44 23.59 24.17
C ILE A 249 -23.37 24.62 23.88
N ASP A 250 -22.61 24.98 24.91
CA ASP A 250 -21.37 25.75 24.77
C ASP A 250 -20.28 24.93 24.10
N PRO A 251 -19.85 25.27 22.86
CA PRO A 251 -18.87 24.50 22.14
C PRO A 251 -17.47 24.52 22.77
N ILE A 252 -17.10 25.63 23.43
CA ILE A 252 -15.82 25.79 24.11
C ILE A 252 -15.81 24.93 25.38
N GLY A 253 -16.85 25.06 26.20
CA GLY A 253 -17.00 24.29 27.43
C GLY A 253 -17.03 22.78 27.18
N ALA A 254 -17.69 22.32 26.09
CA ALA A 254 -17.71 20.92 25.69
C ALA A 254 -16.29 20.39 25.36
N CYS A 255 -15.48 21.16 24.65
CA CYS A 255 -14.10 20.82 24.33
C CYS A 255 -13.17 20.82 25.55
N ILE A 256 -13.32 21.78 26.46
CA ILE A 256 -12.52 21.88 27.67
C ILE A 256 -12.86 20.71 28.61
N GLY A 257 -14.16 20.41 28.75
CA GLY A 257 -14.66 19.36 29.61
C GLY A 257 -14.64 19.70 31.11
N PRO A 258 -15.17 18.81 31.96
CA PRO A 258 -15.23 19.03 33.40
C PRO A 258 -13.84 19.29 34.01
N ARG A 259 -13.65 20.43 34.65
CA ARG A 259 -12.36 20.85 35.25
C ARG A 259 -11.16 20.85 34.25
N GLY A 260 -11.41 20.98 32.95
CA GLY A 260 -10.38 21.00 31.95
C GLY A 260 -9.79 19.61 31.57
N ASN A 261 -10.37 18.52 32.04
CA ASN A 261 -9.78 17.19 31.86
C ASN A 261 -9.64 16.79 30.39
N ARG A 262 -10.63 17.11 29.53
CA ARG A 262 -10.59 16.69 28.11
C ARG A 262 -9.44 17.36 27.37
N VAL A 263 -9.36 18.69 27.45
CA VAL A 263 -8.27 19.43 26.80
C VAL A 263 -6.92 19.07 27.40
N GLN A 264 -6.82 18.82 28.72
CA GLN A 264 -5.57 18.44 29.38
C GLN A 264 -5.04 17.08 28.85
N ASN A 265 -5.93 16.10 28.70
CA ASN A 265 -5.54 14.80 28.11
C ASN A 265 -4.92 14.95 26.70
N ILE A 266 -5.46 15.90 25.90
CA ILE A 266 -4.94 16.18 24.56
C ILE A 266 -3.60 16.92 24.64
N ILE A 267 -3.47 17.91 25.52
CA ILE A 267 -2.23 18.64 25.78
C ILE A 267 -1.10 17.66 26.20
N ASP A 268 -1.42 16.72 27.09
CA ASP A 268 -0.46 15.71 27.54
C ASP A 268 -0.05 14.75 26.41
N GLU A 269 -1.00 14.34 25.56
CA GLU A 269 -0.70 13.53 24.36
C GLU A 269 0.20 14.27 23.36
N LEU A 270 0.06 15.60 23.27
CA LEU A 270 0.83 16.46 22.36
C LEU A 270 2.10 17.04 23.00
N ASN A 271 2.62 16.39 24.05
CA ASN A 271 3.86 16.77 24.73
C ASN A 271 3.85 18.19 25.31
N GLY A 272 2.69 18.64 25.80
CA GLY A 272 2.54 19.95 26.42
C GLY A 272 2.22 21.11 25.47
N GLU A 273 1.84 20.84 24.24
CA GLU A 273 1.43 21.85 23.24
C GLU A 273 0.20 22.62 23.74
N LYS A 274 0.26 23.96 23.71
CA LYS A 274 -0.84 24.83 24.17
C LYS A 274 -2.00 24.78 23.18
N ILE A 275 -3.24 24.75 23.69
CA ILE A 275 -4.44 24.69 22.84
C ILE A 275 -5.36 25.85 23.21
N ASP A 276 -5.55 26.77 22.25
CA ASP A 276 -6.53 27.88 22.39
C ASP A 276 -7.79 27.50 21.60
N ILE A 277 -8.92 27.46 22.28
CA ILE A 277 -10.23 27.14 21.71
C ILE A 277 -11.08 28.39 21.71
N PHE A 278 -11.66 28.74 20.59
CA PHE A 278 -12.53 29.92 20.47
C PHE A 278 -13.72 29.64 19.55
N GLU A 279 -14.77 30.46 19.70
CA GLU A 279 -15.99 30.30 18.93
C GLU A 279 -15.80 30.77 17.48
N TYR A 280 -16.24 29.94 16.53
CA TYR A 280 -16.23 30.27 15.11
C TYR A 280 -17.25 31.36 14.78
N SER A 281 -16.89 32.27 13.88
CA SER A 281 -17.80 33.26 13.30
C SER A 281 -17.62 33.31 11.79
N ASN A 282 -18.73 33.47 11.04
CA ASN A 282 -18.71 33.77 9.61
C ASN A 282 -18.20 35.19 9.31
N ASP A 283 -18.29 36.11 10.28
CA ASP A 283 -17.68 37.45 10.17
C ASP A 283 -16.18 37.32 10.50
N VAL A 284 -15.35 37.61 9.52
CA VAL A 284 -13.89 37.55 9.66
C VAL A 284 -13.35 38.43 10.73
N SER A 285 -13.95 39.63 10.92
CA SER A 285 -13.53 40.58 11.99
C SER A 285 -13.79 40.01 13.38
N VAL A 286 -14.94 39.37 13.56
CA VAL A 286 -15.31 38.69 14.83
C VAL A 286 -14.41 37.44 15.01
N LEU A 287 -14.22 36.65 13.99
CA LEU A 287 -13.37 35.45 14.04
C LEU A 287 -11.93 35.80 14.47
N VAL A 288 -11.34 36.84 13.87
CA VAL A 288 -9.99 37.29 14.22
C VAL A 288 -9.97 37.82 15.68
N LYS A 289 -10.98 38.55 16.08
CA LYS A 289 -11.09 39.05 17.48
C LYS A 289 -11.16 37.88 18.47
N ASN A 290 -11.93 36.84 18.16
CA ASN A 290 -12.06 35.67 19.03
C ASN A 290 -10.75 34.84 19.08
N ALA A 291 -9.94 34.88 18.01
CA ALA A 291 -8.70 34.15 17.91
C ALA A 291 -7.49 34.85 18.56
N LEU A 292 -7.56 36.15 18.84
CA LEU A 292 -6.49 36.96 19.46
C LEU A 292 -6.64 37.02 20.98
#